data_a97f0b9051e6f39c31bb6f83685f5997
#
_entry.id   a97f0b9051e6f39c31bb6f83685f5997
#
_cell.length_a   1.000
_cell.length_b   1.000
_cell.length_c   1.000
_cell.angle_alpha   90.00
_cell.angle_beta   90.00
_cell.angle_gamma   90.00
#
_symmetry.space_group_name_H-M   'P 1'
#
loop_
_entity.id
_entity.type
_entity.pdbx_description
1 polymer ?
#
loop_
_entity_poly.entity_id
_entity_poly.type
_entity_poly.pdbx_seq_one_letter_code
_entity_poly.pdbx_strand_id
1 'polypeptide(L)'
;FFKNSEKNTNVYDGMRNRIILPIKSQRGKSIVCGGRVIYETDNHKYLNSSDSEVFKKGRELYGLSEILKNKKRTNRIVVVEGYTDVLSLFSNDISYAVATLGIATSKAHIDKLFAHVDEIVFCFDGDGAGVKAAESALNISLSGLRDGKKIRFMFLPEGEDPSSLLEKEGKEEFEKRIENSKVLSEYLFENILKKYDDSIESKASAMKEFLDTMKLMPSSNFKKILFQEFSKKLGVELEEIKQPERKRESDVRKTNQANEEKIEWDKVSKSIIKVLMDSTNLSSLPALDIFLEQDSFMAQFLNFLRSKENLTFPMILQAFEGKKQFLIDLAEDENLIAPNESEDYLIQAVNFLKKNDKENLLSQLKRKYENDSISDQDKIELKKLLMNKFDDLDERELTLLKNI
;
A
#
# COMPACT_ATOMS: atom_id res chain seq x y z
N PHE A 1 -17.12 26.18 3.60
CA PHE A 1 -18.00 25.69 4.70
C PHE A 1 -19.46 26.06 4.48
N PHE A 2 -19.76 26.97 3.56
CA PHE A 2 -21.14 27.35 3.24
C PHE A 2 -21.78 26.24 2.40
N LYS A 3 -22.99 25.83 2.80
CA LYS A 3 -23.80 24.86 2.07
C LYS A 3 -25.03 25.54 1.50
N ASN A 4 -25.42 25.17 0.29
CA ASN A 4 -26.70 25.55 -0.27
C ASN A 4 -27.80 24.66 0.34
N SER A 5 -28.89 25.24 0.78
CA SER A 5 -30.08 24.50 1.19
C SER A 5 -30.76 23.92 -0.06
N GLU A 6 -31.01 22.61 -0.08
CA GLU A 6 -31.75 21.96 -1.19
C GLU A 6 -33.18 22.53 -1.39
N LYS A 7 -33.70 23.24 -0.40
CA LYS A 7 -35.07 23.78 -0.39
C LYS A 7 -35.16 25.31 -0.52
N ASN A 8 -34.04 26.04 -0.35
CA ASN A 8 -34.02 27.51 -0.41
C ASN A 8 -32.65 27.98 -0.90
N THR A 9 -32.60 29.09 -1.64
CA THR A 9 -31.37 29.74 -2.11
C THR A 9 -30.50 30.33 -0.99
N ASN A 10 -30.79 30.05 0.25
CA ASN A 10 -30.05 30.56 1.39
C ASN A 10 -28.81 29.71 1.68
N VAL A 11 -27.68 30.37 1.62
CA VAL A 11 -26.38 29.81 2.04
C VAL A 11 -26.33 29.81 3.57
N TYR A 12 -25.97 28.69 4.17
CA TYR A 12 -25.80 28.60 5.62
C TYR A 12 -24.42 28.05 5.99
N ASP A 13 -23.92 28.42 7.19
CA ASP A 13 -22.70 27.87 7.75
C ASP A 13 -22.89 26.41 8.17
N GLY A 14 -22.24 25.51 7.47
CA GLY A 14 -22.27 24.08 7.77
C GLY A 14 -21.56 23.68 9.08
N MET A 15 -20.75 24.58 9.66
CA MET A 15 -19.99 24.35 10.91
C MET A 15 -20.54 25.13 12.10
N ARG A 16 -21.76 25.68 12.01
CA ARG A 16 -22.40 26.44 13.09
C ARG A 16 -22.48 25.63 14.40
N ASN A 17 -22.33 26.30 15.53
CA ASN A 17 -22.39 25.73 16.89
C ASN A 17 -21.35 24.63 17.12
N ARG A 18 -20.14 24.77 16.52
CA ARG A 18 -19.05 23.81 16.64
C ARG A 18 -17.75 24.47 17.03
N ILE A 19 -16.95 23.76 17.83
CA ILE A 19 -15.55 24.07 17.99
C ILE A 19 -14.84 23.66 16.73
N ILE A 20 -14.14 24.58 16.09
CA ILE A 20 -13.43 24.35 14.84
C ILE A 20 -12.02 23.85 15.11
N LEU A 21 -11.69 22.72 14.49
CA LEU A 21 -10.40 22.03 14.60
C LEU A 21 -9.70 22.11 13.23
N PRO A 22 -8.72 23.01 13.06
CA PRO A 22 -8.01 23.16 11.79
C PRO A 22 -7.19 21.92 11.48
N ILE A 23 -7.40 21.32 10.30
CA ILE A 23 -6.57 20.24 9.77
C ILE A 23 -5.50 20.88 8.91
N LYS A 24 -4.23 20.58 9.22
CA LYS A 24 -3.07 21.21 8.59
C LYS A 24 -2.30 20.24 7.72
N SER A 25 -1.78 20.73 6.61
CA SER A 25 -0.77 20.01 5.83
C SER A 25 0.51 19.80 6.65
N GLN A 26 1.39 18.91 6.24
CA GLN A 26 2.71 18.71 6.89
C GLN A 26 3.52 20.00 6.99
N ARG A 27 3.33 20.96 6.07
CA ARG A 27 3.97 22.28 6.11
C ARG A 27 3.29 23.27 7.10
N GLY A 28 2.24 22.83 7.78
CA GLY A 28 1.52 23.62 8.80
C GLY A 28 0.52 24.63 8.25
N LYS A 29 0.18 24.61 6.95
CA LYS A 29 -0.91 25.40 6.38
C LYS A 29 -2.23 24.71 6.65
N SER A 30 -3.23 25.44 7.16
CA SER A 30 -4.60 24.92 7.29
C SER A 30 -5.18 24.66 5.91
N ILE A 31 -5.61 23.43 5.65
CA ILE A 31 -6.17 22.97 4.38
C ILE A 31 -7.69 22.84 4.45
N VAL A 32 -8.20 22.37 5.59
CA VAL A 32 -9.64 22.23 5.89
C VAL A 32 -9.84 22.29 7.41
N CYS A 33 -11.06 22.05 7.88
CA CYS A 33 -11.33 21.86 9.31
C CYS A 33 -12.30 20.73 9.59
N GLY A 34 -12.20 20.18 10.80
CA GLY A 34 -13.23 19.44 11.48
C GLY A 34 -13.99 20.32 12.44
N GLY A 35 -15.14 19.89 12.90
CA GLY A 35 -15.94 20.58 13.89
C GLY A 35 -16.57 19.62 14.88
N ARG A 36 -16.43 19.89 16.19
CA ARG A 36 -17.11 19.17 17.27
C ARG A 36 -18.25 20.04 17.81
N VAL A 37 -19.43 19.46 17.97
CA VAL A 37 -20.58 20.18 18.56
C VAL A 37 -20.24 20.72 19.96
N ILE A 38 -20.76 21.91 20.28
CA ILE A 38 -20.64 22.52 21.60
C ILE A 38 -21.75 21.98 22.53
N TYR A 39 -22.95 21.75 21.98
CA TYR A 39 -24.11 21.26 22.70
C TYR A 39 -24.59 19.95 22.11
N GLU A 40 -24.99 18.99 22.93
CA GLU A 40 -25.42 17.63 22.50
C GLU A 40 -26.75 17.57 21.71
N THR A 41 -27.27 18.71 21.28
CA THR A 41 -28.53 18.82 20.53
C THR A 41 -28.40 18.50 19.03
N ASP A 42 -27.19 18.27 18.52
CA ASP A 42 -26.95 18.04 17.10
C ASP A 42 -26.70 16.55 16.81
N ASN A 43 -27.30 16.03 15.73
CA ASN A 43 -27.24 14.60 15.38
C ASN A 43 -25.83 14.07 15.05
N HIS A 44 -24.86 14.95 14.80
CA HIS A 44 -23.48 14.58 14.44
C HIS A 44 -22.49 15.21 15.42
N LYS A 45 -22.00 14.42 16.38
CA LYS A 45 -20.98 14.84 17.36
C LYS A 45 -19.75 15.46 16.67
N TYR A 46 -19.29 14.86 15.59
CA TYR A 46 -18.19 15.35 14.74
C TYR A 46 -18.64 15.56 13.29
N LEU A 47 -18.16 16.62 12.68
CA LEU A 47 -18.36 16.91 11.27
C LEU A 47 -16.99 17.22 10.64
N ASN A 48 -16.64 16.49 9.60
CA ASN A 48 -15.42 16.72 8.82
C ASN A 48 -15.75 17.33 7.48
N SER A 49 -14.88 18.19 6.97
CA SER A 49 -14.94 18.64 5.58
C SER A 49 -14.93 17.44 4.63
N SER A 50 -15.64 17.58 3.52
CA SER A 50 -15.62 16.59 2.45
C SER A 50 -14.24 16.56 1.78
N ASP A 51 -13.91 15.45 1.11
CA ASP A 51 -12.72 15.36 0.27
C ASP A 51 -12.75 16.44 -0.82
N SER A 52 -11.58 16.95 -1.16
CA SER A 52 -11.37 17.97 -2.20
C SER A 52 -10.03 17.74 -2.90
N GLU A 53 -9.69 18.56 -3.89
CA GLU A 53 -8.40 18.50 -4.56
C GLU A 53 -7.21 18.68 -3.59
N VAL A 54 -7.37 19.51 -2.57
CA VAL A 54 -6.31 19.81 -1.59
C VAL A 54 -6.39 18.99 -0.31
N PHE A 55 -7.46 18.21 -0.13
CA PHE A 55 -7.70 17.44 1.07
C PHE A 55 -8.29 16.07 0.76
N LYS A 56 -7.59 15.02 1.18
CA LYS A 56 -8.05 13.63 1.14
C LYS A 56 -7.93 13.02 2.53
N LYS A 57 -9.06 12.64 3.15
CA LYS A 57 -9.09 12.03 4.49
C LYS A 57 -8.13 10.86 4.60
N GLY A 58 -8.07 10.00 3.57
CA GLY A 58 -7.17 8.84 3.52
C GLY A 58 -5.68 9.18 3.39
N ARG A 59 -5.30 10.45 3.33
CA ARG A 59 -3.89 10.89 3.23
C ARG A 59 -3.47 11.83 4.34
N GLU A 60 -4.40 12.47 5.02
CA GLU A 60 -4.09 13.50 6.03
C GLU A 60 -4.34 12.95 7.44
N LEU A 61 -3.52 13.42 8.38
CA LEU A 61 -3.57 13.04 9.78
C LEU A 61 -3.62 14.32 10.63
N TYR A 62 -4.56 14.39 11.57
CA TYR A 62 -4.63 15.47 12.53
C TYR A 62 -3.48 15.36 13.53
N GLY A 63 -2.84 16.47 13.87
CA GLY A 63 -1.73 16.52 14.82
C GLY A 63 -0.34 16.34 14.20
N LEU A 64 -0.24 15.78 12.97
CA LEU A 64 1.08 15.49 12.37
C LEU A 64 1.93 16.75 12.16
N SER A 65 1.35 17.87 11.73
CA SER A 65 2.09 19.12 11.54
C SER A 65 2.67 19.67 12.83
N GLU A 66 1.98 19.46 13.94
CA GLU A 66 2.40 19.85 15.28
C GLU A 66 3.61 19.04 15.75
N ILE A 67 3.58 17.72 15.53
CA ILE A 67 4.72 16.83 15.80
C ILE A 67 5.94 17.26 15.01
N LEU A 68 5.78 17.51 13.70
CA LEU A 68 6.88 17.87 12.81
C LEU A 68 7.51 19.23 13.14
N LYS A 69 6.76 20.14 13.75
CA LYS A 69 7.25 21.43 14.23
C LYS A 69 7.95 21.33 15.58
N ASN A 70 7.65 20.30 16.35
CA ASN A 70 8.24 20.11 17.65
C ASN A 70 9.72 19.73 17.51
N LYS A 71 10.62 20.47 18.19
CA LYS A 71 12.06 20.20 18.19
C LYS A 71 12.44 18.91 18.92
N LYS A 72 11.56 18.39 19.79
CA LYS A 72 11.76 17.09 20.44
C LYS A 72 11.51 15.99 19.41
N ARG A 73 12.57 15.43 18.87
CA ARG A 73 12.47 14.28 17.97
C ARG A 73 11.98 13.06 18.76
N THR A 74 10.86 12.51 18.33
CA THR A 74 10.40 11.20 18.77
C THR A 74 10.61 10.20 17.64
N ASN A 75 10.95 8.96 17.99
CA ASN A 75 11.06 7.89 17.00
C ASN A 75 9.77 7.07 16.89
N ARG A 76 8.71 7.45 17.60
CA ARG A 76 7.40 6.83 17.58
C ARG A 76 6.28 7.85 17.41
N ILE A 77 5.17 7.40 16.83
CA ILE A 77 3.91 8.15 16.77
C ILE A 77 2.77 7.21 17.21
N VAL A 78 1.91 7.73 18.09
CA VAL A 78 0.67 7.07 18.50
C VAL A 78 -0.45 7.52 17.55
N VAL A 79 -1.19 6.57 17.01
CA VAL A 79 -2.35 6.81 16.14
C VAL A 79 -3.60 6.49 16.94
N VAL A 80 -4.45 7.49 17.12
CA VAL A 80 -5.75 7.40 17.81
C VAL A 80 -6.89 7.66 16.83
N GLU A 81 -8.14 7.49 17.27
CA GLU A 81 -9.31 7.64 16.40
C GLU A 81 -9.76 9.10 16.26
N GLY A 82 -9.74 9.85 17.38
CA GLY A 82 -10.40 11.15 17.48
C GLY A 82 -9.45 12.34 17.65
N TYR A 83 -9.96 13.52 17.26
CA TYR A 83 -9.27 14.80 17.49
C TYR A 83 -9.07 15.10 18.98
N THR A 84 -10.10 14.77 19.79
CA THR A 84 -10.09 15.02 21.23
C THR A 84 -9.02 14.20 21.93
N ASP A 85 -8.78 12.99 21.47
CA ASP A 85 -7.75 12.12 22.03
C ASP A 85 -6.36 12.70 21.76
N VAL A 86 -6.13 13.21 20.55
CA VAL A 86 -4.87 13.94 20.25
C VAL A 86 -4.73 15.15 21.16
N LEU A 87 -5.79 15.95 21.34
CA LEU A 87 -5.73 17.15 22.19
C LEU A 87 -5.49 16.78 23.66
N SER A 88 -6.14 15.72 24.16
CA SER A 88 -5.94 15.21 25.52
C SER A 88 -4.50 14.73 25.72
N LEU A 89 -3.97 13.94 24.78
CA LEU A 89 -2.59 13.45 24.79
C LEU A 89 -1.59 14.62 24.78
N PHE A 90 -1.79 15.61 23.92
CA PHE A 90 -0.92 16.80 23.85
C PHE A 90 -0.99 17.65 25.12
N SER A 91 -2.16 17.82 25.74
CA SER A 91 -2.31 18.58 26.98
C SER A 91 -1.64 17.90 28.19
N ASN A 92 -1.40 16.59 28.08
CA ASN A 92 -0.66 15.78 29.06
C ASN A 92 0.79 15.49 28.63
N ASP A 93 1.39 16.35 27.79
CA ASP A 93 2.77 16.25 27.30
C ASP A 93 3.11 14.97 26.51
N ILE A 94 2.12 14.25 26.00
CA ILE A 94 2.30 13.16 25.02
C ILE A 94 2.13 13.77 23.62
N SER A 95 3.11 14.55 23.21
CA SER A 95 3.05 15.41 22.01
C SER A 95 3.43 14.70 20.70
N TYR A 96 3.25 13.37 20.64
CA TYR A 96 3.56 12.53 19.48
C TYR A 96 2.36 11.65 19.07
N ALA A 97 1.15 12.20 19.18
CA ALA A 97 -0.08 11.54 18.78
C ALA A 97 -0.69 12.17 17.52
N VAL A 98 -1.30 11.35 16.69
CA VAL A 98 -2.08 11.79 15.51
C VAL A 98 -3.43 11.07 15.47
N ALA A 99 -4.43 11.68 14.82
CA ALA A 99 -5.69 11.01 14.59
C ALA A 99 -5.99 10.81 13.10
N THR A 100 -6.66 9.71 12.78
CA THR A 100 -7.36 9.52 11.52
C THR A 100 -8.61 10.41 11.49
N LEU A 101 -9.06 10.78 10.30
CA LEU A 101 -10.11 11.81 10.15
C LEU A 101 -11.51 11.18 10.03
N GLY A 102 -11.85 10.25 10.94
CA GLY A 102 -13.13 9.53 10.92
C GLY A 102 -13.24 8.49 9.82
N ILE A 103 -12.10 7.95 9.39
CA ILE A 103 -11.99 6.82 8.46
C ILE A 103 -10.97 5.82 8.99
N ALA A 104 -11.03 4.59 8.51
CA ALA A 104 -10.02 3.58 8.81
C ALA A 104 -8.62 4.04 8.33
N THR A 105 -7.59 3.56 9.01
CA THR A 105 -6.19 3.77 8.59
C THR A 105 -6.00 3.30 7.14
N SER A 106 -5.26 4.08 6.36
CA SER A 106 -4.92 3.77 4.98
C SER A 106 -3.43 3.45 4.82
N LYS A 107 -3.06 2.81 3.71
CA LYS A 107 -1.65 2.63 3.35
C LYS A 107 -0.90 3.97 3.25
N ALA A 108 -1.56 5.02 2.73
CA ALA A 108 -0.95 6.34 2.63
C ALA A 108 -0.66 6.96 4.01
N HIS A 109 -1.50 6.68 5.03
CA HIS A 109 -1.20 7.06 6.41
C HIS A 109 0.06 6.36 6.93
N ILE A 110 0.17 5.03 6.74
CA ILE A 110 1.35 4.24 7.14
C ILE A 110 2.63 4.76 6.46
N ASP A 111 2.60 4.93 5.14
CA ASP A 111 3.75 5.41 4.36
C ASP A 111 4.15 6.83 4.82
N LYS A 112 3.17 7.70 5.09
CA LYS A 112 3.39 9.07 5.58
C LYS A 112 4.04 9.07 6.97
N LEU A 113 3.58 8.23 7.89
CA LEU A 113 4.14 8.11 9.24
C LEU A 113 5.56 7.53 9.22
N PHE A 114 5.79 6.46 8.46
CA PHE A 114 7.11 5.84 8.35
C PHE A 114 8.17 6.71 7.64
N ALA A 115 7.77 7.75 6.94
CA ALA A 115 8.70 8.76 6.45
C ALA A 115 9.33 9.61 7.58
N HIS A 116 8.73 9.61 8.78
CA HIS A 116 9.16 10.45 9.90
C HIS A 116 9.63 9.68 11.13
N VAL A 117 9.11 8.46 11.35
CA VAL A 117 9.43 7.63 12.54
C VAL A 117 9.68 6.18 12.14
N ASP A 118 10.26 5.41 13.06
CA ASP A 118 10.47 3.97 12.89
C ASP A 118 9.42 3.13 13.62
N GLU A 119 8.64 3.73 14.53
CA GLU A 119 7.62 3.03 15.30
C GLU A 119 6.27 3.72 15.20
N ILE A 120 5.22 2.96 14.86
CA ILE A 120 3.82 3.38 14.90
C ILE A 120 3.12 2.55 15.97
N VAL A 121 2.39 3.20 16.88
CA VAL A 121 1.57 2.55 17.88
C VAL A 121 0.11 2.92 17.61
N PHE A 122 -0.68 1.96 17.19
CA PHE A 122 -2.13 2.13 17.10
C PHE A 122 -2.75 1.98 18.48
N CYS A 123 -3.54 2.96 18.89
CA CYS A 123 -4.31 2.95 20.13
C CYS A 123 -5.79 2.85 19.77
N PHE A 124 -6.42 1.77 20.18
CA PHE A 124 -7.83 1.47 19.91
C PHE A 124 -8.65 1.56 21.19
N ASP A 125 -9.84 2.14 21.07
CA ASP A 125 -10.80 2.21 22.15
C ASP A 125 -11.19 0.80 22.64
N GLY A 126 -11.56 0.69 23.92
CA GLY A 126 -11.91 -0.58 24.55
C GLY A 126 -13.31 -1.08 24.20
N ASP A 127 -13.67 -1.07 22.90
CA ASP A 127 -14.96 -1.52 22.41
C ASP A 127 -14.86 -2.44 21.19
N GLY A 128 -16.00 -2.97 20.74
CA GLY A 128 -16.04 -3.86 19.58
C GLY A 128 -15.72 -3.17 18.26
N ALA A 129 -15.84 -1.84 18.18
CA ALA A 129 -15.44 -1.06 16.98
C ALA A 129 -13.92 -0.96 16.93
N GLY A 130 -13.25 -0.70 18.06
CA GLY A 130 -11.80 -0.68 18.17
C GLY A 130 -11.15 -2.03 17.77
N VAL A 131 -11.75 -3.16 18.11
CA VAL A 131 -11.28 -4.50 17.67
C VAL A 131 -11.32 -4.63 16.14
N LYS A 132 -12.42 -4.23 15.51
CA LYS A 132 -12.55 -4.26 14.03
C LYS A 132 -11.60 -3.28 13.36
N ALA A 133 -11.40 -2.10 13.94
CA ALA A 133 -10.43 -1.13 13.46
C ALA A 133 -9.01 -1.68 13.52
N ALA A 134 -8.66 -2.42 14.59
CA ALA A 134 -7.37 -3.07 14.74
C ALA A 134 -7.12 -4.16 13.69
N GLU A 135 -8.12 -4.98 13.36
CA GLU A 135 -8.01 -5.99 12.29
C GLU A 135 -7.79 -5.34 10.92
N SER A 136 -8.52 -4.26 10.65
CA SER A 136 -8.31 -3.47 9.42
C SER A 136 -6.91 -2.86 9.38
N ALA A 137 -6.46 -2.22 10.48
CA ALA A 137 -5.14 -1.63 10.59
C ALA A 137 -4.03 -2.67 10.45
N LEU A 138 -4.19 -3.89 10.99
CA LEU A 138 -3.26 -5.00 10.81
C LEU A 138 -3.04 -5.31 9.32
N ASN A 139 -4.12 -5.57 8.58
CA ASN A 139 -4.04 -5.92 7.16
C ASN A 139 -3.37 -4.83 6.31
N ILE A 140 -3.72 -3.57 6.56
CA ILE A 140 -3.12 -2.43 5.86
C ILE A 140 -1.64 -2.27 6.23
N SER A 141 -1.30 -2.46 7.51
CA SER A 141 0.06 -2.36 8.03
C SER A 141 1.03 -3.32 7.37
N LEU A 142 0.58 -4.54 7.06
CA LEU A 142 1.41 -5.56 6.40
C LEU A 142 1.94 -5.07 5.05
N SER A 143 1.14 -4.32 4.29
CA SER A 143 1.55 -3.81 2.97
C SER A 143 2.58 -2.67 3.04
N GLY A 144 2.65 -1.95 4.16
CA GLY A 144 3.56 -0.82 4.38
C GLY A 144 4.81 -1.18 5.21
N LEU A 145 4.83 -2.35 5.84
CA LEU A 145 5.90 -2.72 6.75
C LEU A 145 7.19 -3.09 6.00
N ARG A 146 8.32 -2.59 6.50
CA ARG A 146 9.67 -2.78 5.94
C ARG A 146 10.64 -3.10 7.06
N ASP A 147 11.80 -3.67 6.71
CA ASP A 147 12.88 -3.93 7.66
C ASP A 147 13.26 -2.63 8.40
N GLY A 148 13.42 -2.70 9.72
CA GLY A 148 13.70 -1.56 10.59
C GLY A 148 12.48 -0.75 11.04
N LYS A 149 11.28 -1.02 10.51
CA LYS A 149 10.02 -0.38 10.94
C LYS A 149 9.24 -1.28 11.89
N LYS A 150 8.57 -0.68 12.88
CA LYS A 150 7.79 -1.37 13.91
C LYS A 150 6.37 -0.86 13.96
N ILE A 151 5.43 -1.77 14.16
CA ILE A 151 4.02 -1.44 14.41
C ILE A 151 3.59 -2.17 15.67
N ARG A 152 2.86 -1.45 16.51
CA ARG A 152 2.29 -1.96 17.76
C ARG A 152 0.79 -1.69 17.83
N PHE A 153 0.11 -2.50 18.61
CA PHE A 153 -1.32 -2.45 18.84
C PHE A 153 -1.58 -2.34 20.34
N MET A 154 -2.10 -1.21 20.76
CA MET A 154 -2.51 -0.93 22.13
C MET A 154 -4.03 -0.97 22.20
N PHE A 155 -4.57 -1.81 23.04
CA PHE A 155 -6.01 -1.91 23.31
C PHE A 155 -6.27 -1.34 24.69
N LEU A 156 -7.21 -0.40 24.75
CA LEU A 156 -7.61 0.19 26.02
C LEU A 156 -8.59 -0.73 26.76
N PRO A 157 -8.75 -0.59 28.08
CA PRO A 157 -9.76 -1.30 28.84
C PRO A 157 -11.17 -1.02 28.31
N GLU A 158 -12.11 -1.95 28.55
CA GLU A 158 -13.49 -1.82 28.09
C GLU A 158 -14.14 -0.52 28.58
N GLY A 159 -14.71 0.23 27.63
CA GLY A 159 -15.35 1.52 27.88
C GLY A 159 -14.42 2.71 28.04
N GLU A 160 -13.10 2.53 27.91
CA GLU A 160 -12.13 3.62 27.98
C GLU A 160 -11.74 4.10 26.57
N ASP A 161 -11.54 5.42 26.46
CA ASP A 161 -10.85 6.08 25.38
C ASP A 161 -9.53 6.69 25.90
N PRO A 162 -8.64 7.20 25.03
CA PRO A 162 -7.37 7.76 25.45
C PRO A 162 -7.50 8.93 26.45
N SER A 163 -8.55 9.73 26.33
CA SER A 163 -8.79 10.87 27.20
C SER A 163 -9.21 10.43 28.60
N SER A 164 -10.18 9.53 28.69
CA SER A 164 -10.70 9.02 29.98
C SER A 164 -9.63 8.23 30.75
N LEU A 165 -8.84 7.43 30.03
CA LEU A 165 -7.78 6.65 30.63
C LEU A 165 -6.64 7.52 31.17
N LEU A 166 -6.25 8.56 30.41
CA LEU A 166 -5.25 9.53 30.85
C LEU A 166 -5.68 10.30 32.12
N GLU A 167 -6.97 10.66 32.23
CA GLU A 167 -7.51 11.29 33.45
C GLU A 167 -7.45 10.36 34.66
N LYS A 168 -7.64 9.05 34.47
CA LYS A 168 -7.63 8.05 35.55
C LYS A 168 -6.24 7.61 35.99
N GLU A 169 -5.35 7.37 35.05
CA GLU A 169 -4.06 6.72 35.33
C GLU A 169 -2.88 7.69 35.25
N GLY A 170 -3.05 8.83 34.59
CA GLY A 170 -1.98 9.81 34.34
C GLY A 170 -1.03 9.39 33.22
N LYS A 171 -0.14 10.34 32.90
CA LYS A 171 0.81 10.21 31.78
C LYS A 171 1.75 8.99 31.91
N GLU A 172 2.34 8.82 33.08
CA GLU A 172 3.37 7.80 33.28
C GLU A 172 2.85 6.38 33.03
N GLU A 173 1.64 6.10 33.50
CA GLU A 173 1.02 4.78 33.29
C GLU A 173 0.57 4.60 31.84
N PHE A 174 0.06 5.65 31.22
CA PHE A 174 -0.29 5.61 29.79
C PHE A 174 0.95 5.36 28.93
N GLU A 175 2.09 5.96 29.22
CA GLU A 175 3.36 5.71 28.53
C GLU A 175 3.84 4.26 28.70
N LYS A 176 3.70 3.68 29.89
CA LYS A 176 3.97 2.24 30.10
C LYS A 176 3.08 1.33 29.26
N ARG A 177 1.80 1.69 29.08
CA ARG A 177 0.90 0.96 28.18
C ARG A 177 1.35 1.03 26.73
N ILE A 178 1.82 2.20 26.27
CA ILE A 178 2.42 2.36 24.93
C ILE A 178 3.62 1.41 24.79
N GLU A 179 4.51 1.37 25.77
CA GLU A 179 5.71 0.53 25.75
C GLU A 179 5.39 -0.97 25.77
N ASN A 180 4.36 -1.37 26.52
CA ASN A 180 3.92 -2.75 26.67
C ASN A 180 2.91 -3.19 25.62
N SER A 181 2.57 -2.33 24.65
CA SER A 181 1.64 -2.64 23.58
C SER A 181 2.15 -3.79 22.70
N LYS A 182 1.23 -4.62 22.19
CA LYS A 182 1.56 -5.81 21.39
C LYS A 182 2.24 -5.44 20.09
N VAL A 183 3.34 -6.09 19.77
CA VAL A 183 3.97 -5.95 18.45
C VAL A 183 3.11 -6.62 17.37
N LEU A 184 3.24 -6.16 16.13
CA LEU A 184 2.44 -6.65 15.00
C LEU A 184 2.48 -8.18 14.86
N SER A 185 3.64 -8.79 15.00
CA SER A 185 3.80 -10.24 14.89
C SER A 185 3.00 -11.02 15.96
N GLU A 186 3.02 -10.53 17.19
CA GLU A 186 2.28 -11.11 18.31
C GLU A 186 0.77 -11.00 18.06
N TYR A 187 0.29 -9.81 17.73
CA TYR A 187 -1.13 -9.59 17.44
C TYR A 187 -1.61 -10.41 16.22
N LEU A 188 -0.81 -10.48 15.14
CA LEU A 188 -1.12 -11.29 13.97
C LEU A 188 -1.27 -12.78 14.34
N PHE A 189 -0.31 -13.32 15.09
CA PHE A 189 -0.33 -14.72 15.47
C PHE A 189 -1.52 -15.03 16.38
N GLU A 190 -1.79 -14.20 17.39
CA GLU A 190 -2.95 -14.37 18.25
C GLU A 190 -4.25 -14.29 17.45
N ASN A 191 -4.36 -13.35 16.50
CA ASN A 191 -5.57 -13.16 15.71
C ASN A 191 -5.87 -14.35 14.79
N ILE A 192 -4.85 -15.03 14.29
CA ILE A 192 -5.03 -16.26 13.52
C ILE A 192 -5.33 -17.42 14.46
N LEU A 193 -4.44 -17.67 15.43
CA LEU A 193 -4.48 -18.88 16.26
C LEU A 193 -5.74 -18.98 17.14
N LYS A 194 -6.32 -17.86 17.58
CA LYS A 194 -7.58 -17.88 18.37
C LYS A 194 -8.78 -18.50 17.64
N LYS A 195 -8.70 -18.65 16.31
CA LYS A 195 -9.79 -19.19 15.47
C LYS A 195 -9.72 -20.72 15.31
N TYR A 196 -8.61 -21.33 15.70
CA TYR A 196 -8.27 -22.72 15.39
C TYR A 196 -7.89 -23.48 16.66
N ASP A 197 -8.23 -24.75 16.68
CA ASP A 197 -7.81 -25.69 17.73
C ASP A 197 -6.49 -26.40 17.36
N ASP A 198 -6.04 -27.35 18.19
CA ASP A 198 -4.77 -28.06 17.98
C ASP A 198 -4.87 -29.25 17.01
N SER A 199 -6.03 -29.47 16.34
CA SER A 199 -6.19 -30.53 15.34
C SER A 199 -5.30 -30.28 14.12
N ILE A 200 -4.93 -31.33 13.40
CA ILE A 200 -4.10 -31.24 12.20
C ILE A 200 -4.79 -30.38 11.13
N GLU A 201 -6.10 -30.55 10.95
CA GLU A 201 -6.93 -29.80 10.00
C GLU A 201 -6.98 -28.31 10.35
N SER A 202 -7.10 -27.99 11.64
CA SER A 202 -7.07 -26.61 12.13
C SER A 202 -5.69 -25.97 11.94
N LYS A 203 -4.61 -26.69 12.24
CA LYS A 203 -3.24 -26.22 11.98
C LYS A 203 -2.99 -25.96 10.49
N ALA A 204 -3.47 -26.85 9.62
CA ALA A 204 -3.38 -26.65 8.16
C ALA A 204 -4.17 -25.41 7.72
N SER A 205 -5.35 -25.18 8.30
CA SER A 205 -6.19 -24.01 8.03
C SER A 205 -5.55 -22.71 8.53
N ALA A 206 -4.99 -22.71 9.74
CA ALA A 206 -4.24 -21.60 10.32
C ALA A 206 -3.02 -21.23 9.45
N MET A 207 -2.26 -22.25 8.99
CA MET A 207 -1.14 -22.05 8.09
C MET A 207 -1.59 -21.45 6.76
N LYS A 208 -2.70 -21.89 6.18
CA LYS A 208 -3.25 -21.33 4.96
C LYS A 208 -3.62 -19.86 5.15
N GLU A 209 -4.35 -19.50 6.21
CA GLU A 209 -4.72 -18.10 6.51
C GLU A 209 -3.47 -17.25 6.68
N PHE A 210 -2.47 -17.76 7.39
CA PHE A 210 -1.19 -17.06 7.55
C PHE A 210 -0.49 -16.83 6.22
N LEU A 211 -0.40 -17.83 5.35
CA LEU A 211 0.21 -17.72 4.01
C LEU A 211 -0.53 -16.70 3.12
N ASP A 212 -1.87 -16.69 3.18
CA ASP A 212 -2.68 -15.71 2.44
C ASP A 212 -2.42 -14.29 2.95
N THR A 213 -2.31 -14.13 4.27
CA THR A 213 -1.93 -12.85 4.90
C THR A 213 -0.52 -12.40 4.49
N MET A 214 0.44 -13.32 4.41
CA MET A 214 1.81 -13.03 3.98
C MET A 214 1.91 -12.54 2.53
N LYS A 215 0.93 -12.81 1.68
CA LYS A 215 0.88 -12.26 0.30
C LYS A 215 0.76 -10.75 0.28
N LEU A 216 0.18 -10.14 1.31
CA LEU A 216 0.05 -8.70 1.46
C LEU A 216 1.39 -8.01 1.75
N MET A 217 2.38 -8.74 2.26
CA MET A 217 3.67 -8.18 2.64
C MET A 217 4.65 -8.17 1.47
N PRO A 218 5.41 -7.07 1.28
CA PRO A 218 6.55 -7.05 0.37
C PRO A 218 7.62 -8.05 0.83
N SER A 219 8.49 -8.46 -0.09
CA SER A 219 9.63 -9.31 0.25
C SER A 219 10.59 -8.55 1.17
N SER A 220 10.89 -9.11 2.35
CA SER A 220 11.74 -8.50 3.39
C SER A 220 12.33 -9.58 4.28
N ASN A 221 13.36 -9.23 5.06
CA ASN A 221 13.90 -10.14 6.08
C ASN A 221 12.87 -10.37 7.20
N PHE A 222 12.11 -9.34 7.56
CA PHE A 222 11.04 -9.45 8.54
C PHE A 222 10.00 -10.50 8.13
N LYS A 223 9.57 -10.51 6.86
CA LYS A 223 8.64 -11.51 6.32
C LYS A 223 9.17 -12.93 6.46
N LYS A 224 10.48 -13.16 6.19
CA LYS A 224 11.12 -14.47 6.34
C LYS A 224 11.12 -14.93 7.80
N ILE A 225 11.52 -14.04 8.72
CA ILE A 225 11.58 -14.35 10.16
C ILE A 225 10.16 -14.63 10.68
N LEU A 226 9.17 -13.81 10.28
CA LEU A 226 7.79 -13.99 10.68
C LEU A 226 7.24 -15.35 10.26
N PHE A 227 7.58 -15.80 9.06
CA PHE A 227 7.23 -17.13 8.55
C PHE A 227 7.86 -18.25 9.40
N GLN A 228 9.15 -18.13 9.72
CA GLN A 228 9.85 -19.11 10.55
C GLN A 228 9.24 -19.21 11.95
N GLU A 229 8.97 -18.07 12.58
CA GLU A 229 8.40 -18.04 13.94
C GLU A 229 6.96 -18.57 13.99
N PHE A 230 6.13 -18.28 12.97
CA PHE A 230 4.77 -18.83 12.92
C PHE A 230 4.76 -20.35 12.72
N SER A 231 5.60 -20.87 11.80
CA SER A 231 5.75 -22.31 11.56
C SER A 231 6.20 -23.03 12.82
N LYS A 232 7.20 -22.50 13.55
CA LYS A 232 7.67 -23.02 14.82
C LYS A 232 6.55 -23.03 15.88
N LYS A 233 5.73 -21.98 15.93
CA LYS A 233 4.62 -21.87 16.87
C LYS A 233 3.51 -22.88 16.58
N LEU A 234 3.30 -23.26 15.33
CA LEU A 234 2.38 -24.33 14.91
C LEU A 234 2.96 -25.75 15.11
N GLY A 235 4.26 -25.87 15.41
CA GLY A 235 4.94 -27.16 15.48
C GLY A 235 5.14 -27.83 14.11
N VAL A 236 5.22 -27.05 13.03
CA VAL A 236 5.41 -27.53 11.66
C VAL A 236 6.85 -27.27 11.23
N GLU A 237 7.58 -28.30 10.83
CA GLU A 237 8.96 -28.16 10.36
C GLU A 237 8.98 -27.53 8.94
N LEU A 238 9.86 -26.54 8.76
CA LEU A 238 9.96 -25.77 7.52
C LEU A 238 10.41 -26.57 6.30
N GLU A 239 11.04 -27.73 6.50
CA GLU A 239 11.50 -28.58 5.39
C GLU A 239 10.32 -29.17 4.59
N GLU A 240 9.14 -29.33 5.21
CA GLU A 240 7.92 -29.83 4.57
C GLU A 240 7.13 -28.73 3.85
N ILE A 241 7.37 -27.45 4.18
CA ILE A 241 6.67 -26.30 3.58
C ILE A 241 7.58 -25.59 2.56
N LYS A 242 8.46 -26.27 1.89
CA LYS A 242 8.99 -25.71 0.65
C LYS A 242 7.80 -25.46 -0.24
N GLN A 243 7.43 -24.17 -0.43
CA GLN A 243 6.63 -23.81 -1.59
C GLN A 243 7.24 -24.60 -2.75
N PRO A 244 6.45 -25.22 -3.60
CA PRO A 244 7.01 -25.92 -4.74
C PRO A 244 7.89 -24.91 -5.46
N GLU A 245 9.19 -24.93 -5.17
CA GLU A 245 10.18 -24.27 -6.01
C GLU A 245 9.91 -24.86 -7.37
N ARG A 246 9.55 -24.02 -8.32
CA ARG A 246 9.49 -24.40 -9.72
C ARG A 246 10.85 -25.05 -10.02
N LYS A 247 10.91 -26.39 -9.94
CA LYS A 247 12.04 -27.15 -10.43
C LYS A 247 12.25 -26.72 -11.87
N ARG A 248 13.41 -26.17 -12.15
CA ARG A 248 13.95 -26.17 -13.51
C ARG A 248 14.08 -27.62 -13.89
N GLU A 249 13.07 -28.17 -14.54
CA GLU A 249 13.20 -29.45 -15.24
C GLU A 249 14.04 -29.20 -16.49
N SER A 250 15.35 -29.51 -16.35
CA SER A 250 16.10 -29.97 -17.49
C SER A 250 15.86 -31.49 -17.58
N ASP A 251 15.37 -31.86 -18.74
CA ASP A 251 15.32 -33.18 -19.36
C ASP A 251 14.09 -34.07 -19.23
N VAL A 252 13.57 -34.27 -20.41
CA VAL A 252 13.03 -35.48 -21.08
C VAL A 252 11.51 -35.67 -21.10
N ARG A 253 11.05 -35.49 -22.27
CA ARG A 253 10.12 -36.23 -23.17
C ARG A 253 8.90 -35.48 -23.62
N LYS A 254 8.95 -35.29 -24.94
CA LYS A 254 7.82 -34.88 -25.83
C LYS A 254 6.57 -35.70 -25.57
N THR A 255 5.48 -35.04 -25.22
CA THR A 255 4.13 -35.39 -25.70
C THR A 255 3.29 -34.12 -25.68
N ASN A 256 2.61 -33.89 -26.77
CA ASN A 256 1.77 -32.74 -27.07
C ASN A 256 0.63 -32.60 -26.07
N GLN A 257 0.61 -31.49 -25.33
CA GLN A 257 -0.59 -30.82 -24.85
C GLN A 257 -0.22 -29.34 -24.61
N ALA A 258 -1.06 -28.45 -25.07
CA ALA A 258 -0.86 -27.02 -25.08
C ALA A 258 -0.51 -26.49 -23.70
N ASN A 259 0.71 -26.01 -23.51
CA ASN A 259 1.15 -25.29 -22.33
C ASN A 259 0.51 -23.91 -22.34
N GLU A 260 -0.49 -23.69 -21.49
CA GLU A 260 -0.86 -22.36 -21.05
C GLU A 260 0.27 -21.81 -20.16
N GLU A 261 1.14 -21.01 -20.74
CA GLU A 261 2.12 -20.22 -19.98
C GLU A 261 1.37 -19.26 -19.05
N LYS A 262 1.44 -19.49 -17.76
CA LYS A 262 1.03 -18.52 -16.73
C LYS A 262 2.02 -17.36 -16.76
N ILE A 263 1.79 -16.39 -17.63
CA ILE A 263 2.53 -15.11 -17.63
C ILE A 263 2.10 -14.36 -16.37
N GLU A 264 3.02 -14.19 -15.43
CA GLU A 264 2.80 -13.38 -14.24
C GLU A 264 2.94 -11.90 -14.64
N TRP A 265 1.81 -11.29 -15.03
CA TRP A 265 1.72 -9.89 -15.44
C TRP A 265 2.05 -8.99 -14.26
N ASP A 266 2.99 -8.06 -14.46
CA ASP A 266 3.23 -7.02 -13.48
C ASP A 266 2.00 -6.07 -13.35
N LYS A 267 1.94 -5.38 -12.24
CA LYS A 267 0.77 -4.54 -11.92
C LYS A 267 0.55 -3.41 -12.94
N VAL A 268 1.63 -2.91 -13.55
CA VAL A 268 1.57 -1.80 -14.51
C VAL A 268 1.00 -2.29 -15.86
N SER A 269 1.46 -3.43 -16.34
CA SER A 269 0.94 -4.07 -17.57
C SER A 269 -0.54 -4.41 -17.44
N LYS A 270 -0.99 -4.91 -16.29
CA LYS A 270 -2.41 -5.14 -15.99
C LYS A 270 -3.22 -3.86 -16.06
N SER A 271 -2.69 -2.77 -15.49
CA SER A 271 -3.35 -1.47 -15.51
C SER A 271 -3.47 -0.90 -16.93
N ILE A 272 -2.44 -1.06 -17.76
CA ILE A 272 -2.47 -0.66 -19.17
C ILE A 272 -3.58 -1.41 -19.92
N ILE A 273 -3.68 -2.74 -19.76
CA ILE A 273 -4.72 -3.56 -20.41
C ILE A 273 -6.12 -3.09 -19.98
N LYS A 274 -6.33 -2.83 -18.68
CA LYS A 274 -7.63 -2.36 -18.19
C LYS A 274 -8.01 -1.01 -18.78
N VAL A 275 -7.12 -0.03 -18.77
CA VAL A 275 -7.37 1.30 -19.38
C VAL A 275 -7.72 1.17 -20.87
N LEU A 276 -7.04 0.27 -21.57
CA LEU A 276 -7.31 0.01 -23.00
C LEU A 276 -8.63 -0.74 -23.23
N MET A 277 -9.11 -1.54 -22.28
CA MET A 277 -10.46 -2.15 -22.36
C MET A 277 -11.56 -1.10 -22.14
N ASP A 278 -11.33 -0.15 -21.22
CA ASP A 278 -12.29 0.91 -20.91
C ASP A 278 -12.30 2.02 -21.99
N SER A 279 -11.16 2.24 -22.65
CA SER A 279 -10.94 3.31 -23.64
C SER A 279 -10.14 2.78 -24.82
N THR A 280 -10.81 2.00 -25.67
CA THR A 280 -10.18 1.30 -26.82
C THR A 280 -9.56 2.25 -27.86
N ASN A 281 -10.07 3.49 -27.98
CA ASN A 281 -9.53 4.55 -28.83
C ASN A 281 -8.09 4.95 -28.46
N LEU A 282 -7.70 4.77 -27.20
CA LEU A 282 -6.33 5.04 -26.74
C LEU A 282 -5.30 4.01 -27.22
N SER A 283 -5.73 2.90 -27.79
CA SER A 283 -4.82 1.89 -28.37
C SER A 283 -3.93 2.44 -29.51
N SER A 284 -4.33 3.55 -30.15
CA SER A 284 -3.59 4.23 -31.22
C SER A 284 -2.45 5.15 -30.72
N LEU A 285 -2.29 5.34 -29.41
CA LEU A 285 -1.23 6.18 -28.87
C LEU A 285 0.16 5.66 -29.27
N PRO A 286 1.04 6.54 -29.85
CA PRO A 286 2.39 6.14 -30.28
C PRO A 286 3.27 5.61 -29.14
N ALA A 287 2.99 6.02 -27.89
CA ALA A 287 3.71 5.53 -26.73
C ALA A 287 3.62 3.99 -26.57
N LEU A 288 2.53 3.36 -27.02
CA LEU A 288 2.25 1.93 -26.94
C LEU A 288 2.96 1.10 -28.03
N ASP A 289 3.57 1.72 -29.03
CA ASP A 289 4.22 1.00 -30.15
C ASP A 289 5.37 0.11 -29.70
N ILE A 290 5.97 0.42 -28.57
CA ILE A 290 7.03 -0.39 -27.93
C ILE A 290 6.59 -1.86 -27.68
N PHE A 291 5.30 -2.09 -27.45
CA PHE A 291 4.80 -3.43 -27.22
C PHE A 291 4.60 -4.23 -28.50
N LEU A 292 4.53 -3.58 -29.66
CA LEU A 292 4.29 -4.23 -30.96
C LEU A 292 5.52 -5.01 -31.46
N GLU A 293 6.71 -4.65 -31.00
CA GLU A 293 7.97 -5.31 -31.37
C GLU A 293 8.20 -6.64 -30.62
N GLN A 294 7.32 -6.98 -29.65
CA GLN A 294 7.43 -8.16 -28.82
C GLN A 294 6.42 -9.22 -29.25
N ASP A 295 6.81 -10.48 -29.28
CA ASP A 295 5.83 -11.59 -29.41
C ASP A 295 5.17 -11.84 -28.05
N SER A 296 4.22 -10.97 -27.70
CA SER A 296 3.58 -10.94 -26.40
C SER A 296 2.06 -10.82 -26.52
N PHE A 297 1.34 -11.21 -25.47
CA PHE A 297 -0.11 -10.98 -25.40
C PHE A 297 -0.45 -9.50 -25.56
N MET A 298 0.35 -8.58 -25.04
CA MET A 298 0.13 -7.14 -25.18
C MET A 298 0.17 -6.69 -26.63
N ALA A 299 1.11 -7.22 -27.42
CA ALA A 299 1.16 -6.96 -28.86
C ALA A 299 -0.07 -7.47 -29.60
N GLN A 300 -0.49 -8.70 -29.32
CA GLN A 300 -1.70 -9.29 -29.91
C GLN A 300 -2.94 -8.49 -29.51
N PHE A 301 -3.03 -8.08 -28.25
CA PHE A 301 -4.13 -7.29 -27.72
C PHE A 301 -4.22 -5.91 -28.39
N LEU A 302 -3.11 -5.17 -28.47
CA LEU A 302 -3.04 -3.87 -29.15
C LEU A 302 -3.37 -3.97 -30.64
N ASN A 303 -2.82 -4.96 -31.34
CA ASN A 303 -3.14 -5.19 -32.76
C ASN A 303 -4.63 -5.48 -32.96
N PHE A 304 -5.26 -6.26 -32.09
CA PHE A 304 -6.68 -6.50 -32.15
C PHE A 304 -7.49 -5.21 -31.91
N LEU A 305 -7.16 -4.44 -30.88
CA LEU A 305 -7.86 -3.17 -30.60
C LEU A 305 -7.75 -2.17 -31.77
N ARG A 306 -6.59 -2.11 -32.43
CA ARG A 306 -6.35 -1.24 -33.60
C ARG A 306 -7.02 -1.73 -34.87
N SER A 307 -7.35 -3.01 -34.97
CA SER A 307 -7.92 -3.61 -36.17
C SER A 307 -9.41 -3.39 -36.37
N LYS A 308 -10.13 -2.90 -35.34
CA LYS A 308 -11.59 -2.79 -35.35
C LYS A 308 -12.03 -1.50 -34.69
N GLU A 309 -13.06 -0.88 -35.26
CA GLU A 309 -13.77 0.27 -34.66
C GLU A 309 -14.95 -0.20 -33.83
N ASN A 310 -15.33 0.59 -32.80
CA ASN A 310 -16.50 0.34 -31.94
C ASN A 310 -16.48 -1.02 -31.22
N LEU A 311 -15.32 -1.41 -30.71
CA LEU A 311 -15.15 -2.63 -29.93
C LEU A 311 -15.93 -2.56 -28.60
N THR A 312 -16.66 -3.63 -28.31
CA THR A 312 -17.33 -3.84 -27.03
C THR A 312 -16.58 -4.89 -26.20
N PHE A 313 -16.71 -4.83 -24.88
CA PHE A 313 -16.08 -5.79 -23.98
C PHE A 313 -16.39 -7.27 -24.32
N PRO A 314 -17.66 -7.66 -24.66
CA PRO A 314 -17.94 -9.02 -25.12
C PRO A 314 -17.15 -9.42 -26.37
N MET A 315 -16.90 -8.50 -27.32
CA MET A 315 -16.12 -8.81 -28.53
C MET A 315 -14.64 -9.07 -28.20
N ILE A 316 -14.11 -8.34 -27.22
CA ILE A 316 -12.74 -8.55 -26.70
C ILE A 316 -12.66 -9.93 -26.04
N LEU A 317 -13.63 -10.29 -25.20
CA LEU A 317 -13.66 -11.60 -24.54
C LEU A 317 -13.75 -12.76 -25.53
N GLN A 318 -14.50 -12.59 -26.64
CA GLN A 318 -14.62 -13.60 -27.69
C GLN A 318 -13.30 -13.77 -28.46
N ALA A 319 -12.59 -12.68 -28.74
CA ALA A 319 -11.31 -12.72 -29.45
C ALA A 319 -10.19 -13.37 -28.61
N PHE A 320 -10.27 -13.27 -27.29
CA PHE A 320 -9.25 -13.77 -26.35
C PHE A 320 -9.84 -14.83 -25.41
N GLU A 321 -10.51 -15.86 -25.98
CA GLU A 321 -11.20 -16.89 -25.17
C GLU A 321 -10.26 -17.60 -24.16
N GLY A 322 -9.03 -17.90 -24.54
CA GLY A 322 -8.00 -18.48 -23.67
C GLY A 322 -7.54 -17.55 -22.51
N LYS A 323 -7.88 -16.27 -22.54
CA LYS A 323 -7.58 -15.28 -21.47
C LYS A 323 -8.86 -14.65 -20.89
N LYS A 324 -10.01 -15.24 -21.16
CA LYS A 324 -11.33 -14.70 -20.81
C LYS A 324 -11.45 -14.39 -19.31
N GLN A 325 -11.09 -15.34 -18.44
CA GLN A 325 -11.17 -15.12 -16.99
C GLN A 325 -10.24 -14.02 -16.52
N PHE A 326 -9.02 -13.98 -17.03
CA PHE A 326 -8.07 -12.91 -16.72
C PHE A 326 -8.60 -11.51 -17.09
N LEU A 327 -9.25 -11.37 -18.26
CA LEU A 327 -9.81 -10.09 -18.70
C LEU A 327 -11.05 -9.70 -17.87
N ILE A 328 -11.87 -10.67 -17.44
CA ILE A 328 -13.00 -10.43 -16.54
C ILE A 328 -12.50 -9.95 -15.18
N ASP A 329 -11.57 -10.66 -14.56
CA ASP A 329 -10.98 -10.30 -13.27
C ASP A 329 -10.36 -8.89 -13.30
N LEU A 330 -9.77 -8.54 -14.45
CA LEU A 330 -9.18 -7.22 -14.64
C LEU A 330 -10.23 -6.11 -14.82
N ALA A 331 -11.33 -6.39 -15.49
CA ALA A 331 -12.44 -5.45 -15.65
C ALA A 331 -13.17 -5.17 -14.32
N GLU A 332 -13.29 -6.18 -13.46
CA GLU A 332 -13.92 -6.08 -12.14
C GLU A 332 -13.03 -5.46 -11.06
N ASP A 333 -11.74 -5.25 -11.31
CA ASP A 333 -10.82 -4.65 -10.34
C ASP A 333 -11.08 -3.14 -10.19
N GLU A 334 -11.83 -2.76 -9.17
CA GLU A 334 -12.21 -1.37 -8.87
C GLU A 334 -11.03 -0.47 -8.44
N ASN A 335 -9.84 -1.03 -8.20
CA ASN A 335 -8.68 -0.27 -7.74
C ASN A 335 -7.90 0.42 -8.86
N LEU A 336 -8.37 0.39 -10.08
CA LEU A 336 -7.70 0.93 -11.27
C LEU A 336 -8.50 2.10 -11.88
N ILE A 337 -7.96 3.26 -11.75
CA ILE A 337 -8.04 4.57 -12.45
C ILE A 337 -9.35 5.03 -13.08
N ALA A 338 -9.71 6.29 -12.76
CA ALA A 338 -10.82 7.04 -13.31
C ALA A 338 -10.59 7.44 -14.80
N PRO A 339 -11.64 7.45 -15.66
CA PRO A 339 -11.55 7.65 -17.10
C PRO A 339 -10.91 8.97 -17.57
N ASN A 340 -10.91 10.01 -16.75
CA ASN A 340 -10.48 11.35 -17.14
C ASN A 340 -8.94 11.55 -17.20
N GLU A 341 -8.15 10.58 -16.73
CA GLU A 341 -6.67 10.66 -16.70
C GLU A 341 -6.01 9.52 -17.50
N SER A 342 -6.78 8.81 -18.32
CA SER A 342 -6.36 7.55 -18.94
C SER A 342 -5.19 7.69 -19.92
N GLU A 343 -5.12 8.80 -20.71
CA GLU A 343 -4.06 9.05 -21.68
C GLU A 343 -2.74 9.36 -21.00
N ASP A 344 -2.72 10.35 -20.10
CA ASP A 344 -1.53 10.72 -19.33
C ASP A 344 -1.00 9.56 -18.50
N TYR A 345 -1.90 8.77 -17.93
CA TYR A 345 -1.52 7.56 -17.22
C TYR A 345 -0.84 6.54 -18.11
N LEU A 346 -1.36 6.24 -19.30
CA LEU A 346 -0.74 5.31 -20.25
C LEU A 346 0.67 5.75 -20.63
N ILE A 347 0.85 7.03 -20.91
CA ILE A 347 2.17 7.61 -21.23
C ILE A 347 3.14 7.44 -20.04
N GLN A 348 2.70 7.74 -18.82
CA GLN A 348 3.52 7.59 -17.61
C GLN A 348 3.83 6.11 -17.32
N ALA A 349 2.86 5.22 -17.47
CA ALA A 349 3.04 3.78 -17.26
C ALA A 349 4.04 3.17 -18.25
N VAL A 350 3.96 3.54 -19.52
CA VAL A 350 4.92 3.10 -20.55
C VAL A 350 6.31 3.64 -20.27
N ASN A 351 6.44 4.90 -19.87
CA ASN A 351 7.73 5.49 -19.52
C ASN A 351 8.35 4.83 -18.29
N PHE A 352 7.52 4.46 -17.31
CA PHE A 352 7.97 3.69 -16.14
C PHE A 352 8.49 2.31 -16.52
N LEU A 353 7.79 1.58 -17.40
CA LEU A 353 8.25 0.28 -17.88
C LEU A 353 9.57 0.39 -18.66
N LYS A 354 9.69 1.37 -19.57
CA LYS A 354 10.94 1.65 -20.31
C LYS A 354 12.13 1.93 -19.37
N LYS A 355 11.89 2.67 -18.30
CA LYS A 355 12.93 2.98 -17.32
C LYS A 355 13.32 1.72 -16.53
N ASN A 356 12.35 0.95 -16.09
CA ASN A 356 12.56 -0.25 -15.30
C ASN A 356 13.30 -1.34 -16.11
N ASP A 357 12.97 -1.52 -17.39
CA ASP A 357 13.66 -2.44 -18.30
C ASP A 357 15.12 -2.04 -18.51
N LYS A 358 15.41 -0.75 -18.66
CA LYS A 358 16.79 -0.25 -18.76
C LYS A 358 17.58 -0.47 -17.47
N GLU A 359 16.99 -0.25 -16.31
CA GLU A 359 17.62 -0.48 -15.01
C GLU A 359 17.88 -1.98 -14.76
N ASN A 360 16.95 -2.85 -15.16
CA ASN A 360 17.10 -4.29 -15.07
C ASN A 360 18.21 -4.78 -16.01
N LEU A 361 18.25 -4.33 -17.26
CA LEU A 361 19.29 -4.64 -18.23
C LEU A 361 20.66 -4.17 -17.75
N LEU A 362 20.76 -2.94 -17.25
CA LEU A 362 21.98 -2.41 -16.65
C LEU A 362 22.48 -3.29 -15.50
N SER A 363 21.59 -3.72 -14.61
CA SER A 363 21.91 -4.57 -13.49
C SER A 363 22.38 -5.96 -13.93
N GLN A 364 21.78 -6.54 -14.97
CA GLN A 364 22.20 -7.82 -15.56
C GLN A 364 23.57 -7.73 -16.23
N LEU A 365 23.80 -6.68 -17.01
CA LEU A 365 25.09 -6.47 -17.70
C LEU A 365 26.23 -6.22 -16.71
N LYS A 366 25.99 -5.49 -15.62
CA LYS A 366 26.97 -5.32 -14.53
C LYS A 366 27.34 -6.66 -13.89
N ARG A 367 26.35 -7.51 -13.57
CA ARG A 367 26.61 -8.85 -13.01
C ARG A 367 27.41 -9.75 -13.98
N LYS A 368 27.11 -9.67 -15.28
CA LYS A 368 27.89 -10.41 -16.29
C LYS A 368 29.33 -9.90 -16.35
N TYR A 369 29.55 -8.60 -16.21
CA TYR A 369 30.88 -8.00 -16.17
C TYR A 369 31.66 -8.44 -14.91
N GLU A 370 31.05 -8.36 -13.74
CA GLU A 370 31.65 -8.79 -12.47
C GLU A 370 32.03 -10.29 -12.45
N ASN A 371 31.32 -11.13 -13.22
CA ASN A 371 31.52 -12.56 -13.31
C ASN A 371 32.40 -12.97 -14.51
N ASP A 372 33.09 -12.05 -15.19
CA ASP A 372 33.88 -12.26 -16.39
C ASP A 372 33.14 -13.03 -17.53
N SER A 373 31.80 -12.94 -17.56
CA SER A 373 30.94 -13.65 -18.51
C SER A 373 30.29 -12.73 -19.57
N ILE A 374 30.80 -11.51 -19.70
CA ILE A 374 30.23 -10.47 -20.58
C ILE A 374 30.79 -10.60 -22.00
N SER A 375 29.92 -10.56 -23.02
CA SER A 375 30.32 -10.50 -24.42
C SER A 375 30.74 -9.08 -24.82
N ASP A 376 31.50 -8.95 -25.94
CA ASP A 376 31.91 -7.63 -26.43
C ASP A 376 30.70 -6.77 -26.82
N GLN A 377 29.62 -7.37 -27.29
CA GLN A 377 28.39 -6.68 -27.64
C GLN A 377 27.67 -6.19 -26.39
N ASP A 378 27.62 -7.00 -25.30
CA ASP A 378 27.09 -6.62 -23.99
C ASP A 378 27.92 -5.48 -23.36
N LYS A 379 29.25 -5.43 -23.56
CA LYS A 379 30.12 -4.33 -23.09
C LYS A 379 29.78 -3.00 -23.76
N ILE A 380 29.55 -3.02 -25.09
CA ILE A 380 29.15 -1.84 -25.82
C ILE A 380 27.80 -1.31 -25.29
N GLU A 381 26.86 -2.21 -25.03
CA GLU A 381 25.54 -1.84 -24.53
C GLU A 381 25.62 -1.33 -23.07
N LEU A 382 26.41 -1.98 -22.22
CA LEU A 382 26.68 -1.53 -20.85
C LEU A 382 27.28 -0.12 -20.84
N LYS A 383 28.28 0.13 -21.68
CA LYS A 383 28.89 1.45 -21.82
C LYS A 383 27.88 2.51 -22.25
N LYS A 384 27.01 2.20 -23.22
CA LYS A 384 25.96 3.10 -23.70
C LYS A 384 24.94 3.44 -22.61
N LEU A 385 24.54 2.44 -21.81
CA LEU A 385 23.60 2.63 -20.70
C LEU A 385 24.21 3.49 -19.58
N LEU A 386 25.49 3.25 -19.22
CA LEU A 386 26.22 4.06 -18.25
C LEU A 386 26.41 5.51 -18.72
N MET A 387 26.75 5.71 -20.00
CA MET A 387 26.89 7.06 -20.56
C MET A 387 25.57 7.85 -20.55
N ASN A 388 24.44 7.18 -20.76
CA ASN A 388 23.11 7.81 -20.69
C ASN A 388 22.70 8.22 -19.26
N LYS A 389 23.42 7.72 -18.23
CA LYS A 389 23.20 8.01 -16.81
C LYS A 389 24.34 8.82 -16.20
N PHE A 390 25.19 9.46 -17.01
CA PHE A 390 26.50 10.01 -16.61
C PHE A 390 26.45 10.95 -15.40
N ASP A 391 25.40 11.79 -15.30
CA ASP A 391 25.24 12.75 -14.20
C ASP A 391 24.82 12.12 -12.86
N ASP A 392 24.33 10.86 -12.90
CA ASP A 392 23.82 10.11 -11.73
C ASP A 392 24.68 8.88 -11.39
N LEU A 393 25.89 8.74 -11.97
CA LEU A 393 26.77 7.60 -11.73
C LEU A 393 27.45 7.68 -10.35
N ASP A 394 27.44 6.54 -9.64
CA ASP A 394 28.25 6.41 -8.43
C ASP A 394 29.74 6.15 -8.75
N GLU A 395 30.64 6.20 -7.73
CA GLU A 395 32.08 6.00 -7.91
C GLU A 395 32.45 4.63 -8.52
N ARG A 396 31.67 3.58 -8.24
CA ARG A 396 31.86 2.24 -8.79
C ARG A 396 31.48 2.20 -10.27
N GLU A 397 30.37 2.81 -10.62
CA GLU A 397 29.86 2.95 -11.99
C GLU A 397 30.81 3.77 -12.86
N LEU A 398 31.37 4.86 -12.31
CA LEU A 398 32.39 5.67 -12.99
C LEU A 398 33.68 4.89 -13.24
N THR A 399 34.11 4.06 -12.27
CA THR A 399 35.26 3.18 -12.42
C THR A 399 34.99 2.10 -13.48
N LEU A 400 33.80 1.52 -13.46
CA LEU A 400 33.35 0.53 -14.44
C LEU A 400 33.33 1.13 -15.86
N LEU A 401 32.80 2.33 -16.03
CA LEU A 401 32.76 3.03 -17.32
C LEU A 401 34.17 3.32 -17.90
N LYS A 402 35.15 3.54 -17.03
CA LYS A 402 36.56 3.75 -17.46
C LYS A 402 37.25 2.46 -17.89
N ASN A 403 36.80 1.31 -17.37
CA ASN A 403 37.44 0.01 -17.59
C ASN A 403 36.78 -0.81 -18.73
N ILE A 404 35.61 -0.41 -19.22
CA ILE A 404 34.89 -0.94 -20.38
C ILE A 404 35.28 -0.14 -21.63
#